data_52704479075480e678934088f06412b5
#
_entry.id   52704479075480e678934088f06412b5
#
_cell.length_a   1.000
_cell.length_b   1.000
_cell.length_c   1.000
_cell.angle_alpha   90.00
_cell.angle_beta   90.00
_cell.angle_gamma   90.00
#
_symmetry.space_group_name_H-M   'P 1'
#
loop_
_entity.id
_entity.type
_entity.pdbx_description
1 polymer ?
#
loop_
_entity_poly.entity_id
_entity_poly.type
_entity_poly.pdbx_seq_one_letter_code
_entity_poly.pdbx_strand_id
1 'polypeptide(L)'
;LQVARLFGIDNTELAADRKFPHFPLSAVSIITIDMCSNTTVDILDSTLRDGAQGEGISLSVQDKIHIVHALDELGVAYIEAGNPGSNPKDMEFFQEIKKTPLANAKLCAFGATRRKDISCAEDVNVQSLLAAETEDVVIFGKSWTFHVVDIIKTTLEENLSMIRDTCAFLTKNNRRVIYDAEHFFTGYRHDRDYALKTLKAAIEGGAGVLTLCETTGGCLIDECKKAVADVCAHFGREALVGIHTHDDSGLAVANSLVAVEAGARHVQGTLLGFGERTGNANLATIIADLQLKMGYTCLTDEKLKSLTPIARRVAEIANIALNPQLPYVGANAFAHKAGMHIDAVIKNPDAYEHIAPESVGNSRVFLMSEVAGRSMIIEKIKKFDPAIQKDDPVVLEIIKKMKELEFEGYQFEGADGSFELLVRKTIGKYQPFFTLHYYQTSGINPRPEKGVNACAQIKVEVDGQIAVSAGEGDGPVNALDIALRRALEKFYPAVKKIRLTDFKVRVIDGKSATAARVRVLIESTDGSDSWTTVGVSADIMEASWLALVDSFEYKLIKDIEKHFRKMI
;
A
#
# COMPACT_ATOMS: atom_id res chain seq x y z
N LEU A 1 29.66 -6.16 -27.64
CA LEU A 1 30.81 -5.29 -27.29
C LEU A 1 31.43 -5.63 -25.93
N GLN A 2 30.66 -6.04 -24.91
CA GLN A 2 31.20 -6.44 -23.59
C GLN A 2 31.94 -7.80 -23.62
N VAL A 3 31.57 -8.70 -24.49
CA VAL A 3 32.21 -10.03 -24.63
C VAL A 3 33.58 -9.92 -25.31
N ALA A 4 33.78 -8.97 -26.22
CA ALA A 4 35.05 -8.77 -26.93
C ALA A 4 36.19 -8.24 -26.01
N ARG A 5 35.85 -7.52 -24.94
CA ARG A 5 36.83 -7.05 -23.93
C ARG A 5 37.39 -8.14 -23.03
N LEU A 6 36.71 -9.26 -22.90
CA LEU A 6 37.14 -10.40 -22.06
C LEU A 6 38.20 -11.28 -22.75
N PHE A 7 38.37 -11.12 -24.07
CA PHE A 7 39.29 -11.95 -24.86
C PHE A 7 40.42 -11.16 -25.56
N GLY A 8 40.63 -9.87 -25.21
CA GLY A 8 41.82 -9.09 -25.66
C GLY A 8 41.85 -8.83 -27.17
N ILE A 9 40.73 -8.70 -27.84
CA ILE A 9 40.66 -8.47 -29.30
C ILE A 9 40.63 -6.93 -29.55
N ASP A 10 41.61 -6.43 -30.28
CA ASP A 10 41.76 -5.02 -30.62
C ASP A 10 40.72 -4.56 -31.66
N ASN A 11 40.18 -3.37 -31.45
CA ASN A 11 39.04 -2.79 -32.19
C ASN A 11 39.35 -2.30 -33.61
N THR A 12 40.55 -2.54 -34.14
CA THR A 12 40.99 -2.03 -35.46
C THR A 12 40.77 -3.00 -36.61
N GLU A 13 40.30 -4.23 -36.40
CA GLU A 13 40.16 -5.22 -37.46
C GLU A 13 38.70 -5.52 -37.90
N LEU A 14 37.73 -4.76 -37.51
CA LEU A 14 36.30 -5.02 -37.79
C LEU A 14 35.72 -4.28 -39.03
N ALA A 15 36.57 -3.86 -39.95
CA ALA A 15 36.15 -3.21 -41.19
C ALA A 15 36.84 -3.84 -42.41
N ALA A 16 36.53 -5.09 -42.74
CA ALA A 16 36.67 -5.62 -44.10
C ALA A 16 36.08 -7.03 -44.20
N ASP A 17 35.22 -7.20 -45.16
CA ASP A 17 34.62 -8.46 -45.65
C ASP A 17 35.50 -9.71 -45.47
N ARG A 18 35.11 -10.64 -44.58
CA ARG A 18 35.48 -12.06 -44.73
C ARG A 18 34.51 -12.98 -43.98
N LYS A 19 34.08 -14.03 -44.72
CA LYS A 19 33.23 -15.15 -44.28
C LYS A 19 33.76 -15.78 -43.00
N PHE A 20 32.92 -15.91 -41.97
CA PHE A 20 33.24 -16.67 -40.77
C PHE A 20 33.40 -18.18 -41.10
N PRO A 21 34.46 -18.85 -40.62
CA PRO A 21 34.55 -20.31 -40.70
C PRO A 21 33.52 -20.93 -39.72
N HIS A 22 32.80 -21.95 -40.19
CA HIS A 22 31.95 -22.77 -39.34
C HIS A 22 32.79 -23.50 -38.30
N PHE A 23 32.71 -23.11 -37.05
CA PHE A 23 33.10 -23.96 -35.93
C PHE A 23 31.96 -24.92 -35.60
N PRO A 24 32.22 -26.23 -35.41
CA PRO A 24 31.20 -27.17 -35.04
C PRO A 24 30.70 -26.87 -33.61
N LEU A 25 29.42 -26.64 -33.45
CA LEU A 25 28.67 -26.45 -32.19
C LEU A 25 28.54 -27.77 -31.38
N SER A 26 29.64 -28.49 -31.16
CA SER A 26 29.58 -29.79 -30.46
C SER A 26 30.54 -29.92 -29.28
N ALA A 27 30.74 -28.87 -28.47
CA ALA A 27 31.44 -28.99 -27.17
C ALA A 27 31.22 -27.82 -26.21
N VAL A 28 30.03 -27.24 -26.15
CA VAL A 28 29.58 -26.53 -24.96
C VAL A 28 28.32 -27.24 -24.52
N SER A 29 28.49 -28.24 -23.66
CA SER A 29 27.38 -28.70 -22.84
C SER A 29 26.97 -27.52 -21.98
N ILE A 30 26.02 -26.71 -22.49
CA ILE A 30 25.14 -25.94 -21.67
C ILE A 30 24.45 -26.98 -20.82
N ILE A 31 24.85 -27.14 -19.57
CA ILE A 31 24.02 -27.73 -18.54
C ILE A 31 22.80 -26.82 -18.45
N THR A 32 21.83 -27.03 -19.31
CA THR A 32 20.47 -26.67 -19.08
C THR A 32 20.09 -27.54 -17.87
N ILE A 33 20.26 -27.01 -16.68
CA ILE A 33 19.50 -27.47 -15.56
C ILE A 33 18.07 -27.19 -16.00
N ASP A 34 17.38 -28.26 -16.36
CA ASP A 34 15.94 -28.28 -16.52
C ASP A 34 15.35 -28.06 -15.12
N MET A 35 15.49 -26.83 -14.65
CA MET A 35 14.77 -26.34 -13.48
C MET A 35 13.33 -26.30 -13.96
N CYS A 36 12.57 -27.26 -13.50
CA CYS A 36 11.13 -27.36 -13.60
C CYS A 36 10.53 -25.97 -13.71
N SER A 37 9.88 -25.67 -14.83
CA SER A 37 9.38 -24.34 -15.23
C SER A 37 8.20 -23.86 -14.37
N ASN A 38 8.28 -24.02 -13.05
CA ASN A 38 7.28 -23.45 -12.14
C ASN A 38 7.64 -21.99 -11.88
N THR A 39 7.06 -21.10 -12.66
CA THR A 39 7.16 -19.64 -12.49
C THR A 39 6.19 -19.10 -11.43
N THR A 40 5.35 -19.96 -10.84
CA THR A 40 4.37 -19.55 -9.82
C THR A 40 5.06 -19.37 -8.47
N VAL A 41 4.74 -18.25 -7.80
CA VAL A 41 5.17 -17.95 -6.44
C VAL A 41 3.93 -17.74 -5.58
N ASP A 42 3.78 -18.58 -4.56
CA ASP A 42 2.69 -18.46 -3.60
C ASP A 42 2.94 -17.29 -2.65
N ILE A 43 1.98 -16.40 -2.55
CA ILE A 43 2.01 -15.26 -1.63
C ILE A 43 1.20 -15.58 -0.39
N LEU A 44 1.83 -15.49 0.79
CA LEU A 44 1.16 -15.53 2.08
C LEU A 44 1.15 -14.13 2.68
N ASP A 45 -0.03 -13.57 2.86
CA ASP A 45 -0.22 -12.29 3.52
C ASP A 45 -0.44 -12.46 5.02
N SER A 46 0.43 -11.87 5.84
CA SER A 46 0.38 -11.88 7.30
C SER A 46 -0.04 -10.52 7.90
N THR A 47 -0.71 -9.66 7.13
CA THR A 47 -1.18 -8.35 7.60
C THR A 47 -2.03 -8.47 8.88
N LEU A 48 -2.83 -9.52 9.01
CA LEU A 48 -3.74 -9.74 10.13
C LEU A 48 -3.11 -10.40 11.36
N ARG A 49 -1.90 -10.95 11.24
CA ARG A 49 -1.18 -11.54 12.36
C ARG A 49 0.08 -10.74 12.67
N ASP A 50 1.12 -10.81 11.84
CA ASP A 50 2.39 -10.12 12.05
C ASP A 50 2.23 -8.61 11.84
N GLY A 51 1.50 -8.22 10.80
CA GLY A 51 1.17 -6.83 10.53
C GLY A 51 0.40 -6.17 11.66
N ALA A 52 -0.51 -6.90 12.31
CA ALA A 52 -1.29 -6.39 13.44
C ALA A 52 -0.47 -6.16 14.74
N GLN A 53 0.81 -6.57 14.76
CA GLN A 53 1.74 -6.26 15.84
C GLN A 53 2.42 -4.90 15.68
N GLY A 54 2.17 -4.21 14.56
CA GLY A 54 2.66 -2.85 14.31
C GLY A 54 2.05 -1.82 15.24
N GLU A 55 2.85 -0.83 15.63
CA GLU A 55 2.38 0.27 16.48
C GLU A 55 1.21 1.02 15.80
N GLY A 56 0.17 1.31 16.56
CA GLY A 56 -1.02 2.03 16.08
C GLY A 56 -2.03 1.16 15.32
N ILE A 57 -1.78 -0.13 15.10
CA ILE A 57 -2.71 -1.04 14.42
C ILE A 57 -3.55 -1.79 15.46
N SER A 58 -4.87 -1.57 15.43
CA SER A 58 -5.82 -2.27 16.28
C SER A 58 -7.06 -2.65 15.49
N LEU A 59 -7.16 -3.91 15.11
CA LEU A 59 -8.23 -4.43 14.29
C LEU A 59 -9.31 -5.11 15.14
N SER A 60 -10.57 -4.80 14.90
CA SER A 60 -11.70 -5.57 15.41
C SER A 60 -11.85 -6.88 14.62
N VAL A 61 -12.70 -7.80 15.09
CA VAL A 61 -13.04 -9.02 14.33
C VAL A 61 -13.63 -8.66 12.95
N GLN A 62 -14.48 -7.63 12.90
CA GLN A 62 -15.10 -7.19 11.65
C GLN A 62 -14.08 -6.57 10.68
N ASP A 63 -13.11 -5.79 11.18
CA ASP A 63 -12.03 -5.25 10.35
C ASP A 63 -11.18 -6.37 9.75
N LYS A 64 -10.84 -7.40 10.53
CA LYS A 64 -10.15 -8.59 10.03
C LYS A 64 -10.92 -9.28 8.92
N ILE A 65 -12.23 -9.46 9.07
CA ILE A 65 -13.09 -10.06 8.04
C ILE A 65 -13.06 -9.21 6.76
N HIS A 66 -13.18 -7.89 6.86
CA HIS A 66 -13.13 -6.99 5.70
C HIS A 66 -11.78 -7.04 4.98
N ILE A 67 -10.68 -7.09 5.75
CA ILE A 67 -9.32 -7.19 5.17
C ILE A 67 -9.13 -8.56 4.50
N VAL A 68 -9.60 -9.66 5.10
CA VAL A 68 -9.56 -11.00 4.47
C VAL A 68 -10.26 -10.98 3.12
N HIS A 69 -11.47 -10.40 3.03
CA HIS A 69 -12.17 -10.32 1.74
C HIS A 69 -11.43 -9.45 0.73
N ALA A 70 -10.77 -8.37 1.17
CA ALA A 70 -9.94 -7.55 0.29
C ALA A 70 -8.73 -8.32 -0.27
N LEU A 71 -8.06 -9.10 0.58
CA LEU A 71 -6.93 -9.94 0.19
C LEU A 71 -7.36 -11.14 -0.68
N ASP A 72 -8.52 -11.73 -0.42
CA ASP A 72 -9.11 -12.77 -1.26
C ASP A 72 -9.48 -12.25 -2.65
N GLU A 73 -10.04 -11.03 -2.72
CA GLU A 73 -10.31 -10.34 -3.98
C GLU A 73 -9.01 -10.08 -4.76
N LEU A 74 -7.93 -9.67 -4.09
CA LEU A 74 -6.61 -9.53 -4.68
C LEU A 74 -6.08 -10.87 -5.21
N GLY A 75 -6.43 -11.97 -4.55
CA GLY A 75 -6.10 -13.33 -4.97
C GLY A 75 -4.75 -13.83 -4.48
N VAL A 76 -4.30 -13.39 -3.30
CA VAL A 76 -3.17 -14.03 -2.64
C VAL A 76 -3.45 -15.51 -2.35
N ALA A 77 -2.41 -16.33 -2.31
CA ALA A 77 -2.59 -17.78 -2.13
C ALA A 77 -3.01 -18.13 -0.68
N TYR A 78 -2.44 -17.43 0.29
CA TYR A 78 -2.67 -17.67 1.71
C TYR A 78 -2.86 -16.37 2.49
N ILE A 79 -3.69 -16.41 3.53
CA ILE A 79 -3.88 -15.32 4.50
C ILE A 79 -3.69 -15.86 5.90
N GLU A 80 -2.65 -15.40 6.58
CA GLU A 80 -2.37 -15.72 7.98
C GLU A 80 -3.15 -14.76 8.88
N ALA A 81 -4.23 -15.25 9.50
CA ALA A 81 -5.25 -14.38 10.04
C ALA A 81 -5.20 -14.17 11.56
N GLY A 82 -4.30 -14.86 12.28
CA GLY A 82 -4.12 -14.67 13.71
C GLY A 82 -3.62 -15.91 14.45
N ASN A 83 -3.40 -15.73 15.77
CA ASN A 83 -2.98 -16.78 16.69
C ASN A 83 -4.11 -17.14 17.67
N PRO A 84 -4.90 -18.19 17.38
CA PRO A 84 -6.08 -18.55 18.17
C PRO A 84 -5.74 -18.98 19.61
N GLY A 85 -4.48 -19.37 19.86
CA GLY A 85 -4.02 -19.79 21.18
C GLY A 85 -3.59 -18.65 22.10
N SER A 86 -3.29 -17.47 21.54
CA SER A 86 -2.82 -16.33 22.32
C SER A 86 -3.85 -15.23 22.50
N ASN A 87 -4.83 -15.12 21.58
CA ASN A 87 -5.79 -14.04 21.58
C ASN A 87 -7.22 -14.56 21.36
N PRO A 88 -8.13 -14.40 22.34
CA PRO A 88 -9.54 -14.80 22.20
C PRO A 88 -10.24 -14.16 21.00
N LYS A 89 -9.89 -12.92 20.63
CA LYS A 89 -10.40 -12.23 19.45
C LYS A 89 -10.06 -12.99 18.15
N ASP A 90 -8.87 -13.59 18.08
CA ASP A 90 -8.47 -14.36 16.91
C ASP A 90 -9.28 -15.65 16.79
N MET A 91 -9.57 -16.31 17.90
CA MET A 91 -10.47 -17.47 17.90
C MET A 91 -11.89 -17.08 17.47
N GLU A 92 -12.42 -15.95 17.96
CA GLU A 92 -13.73 -15.43 17.53
C GLU A 92 -13.72 -15.12 16.03
N PHE A 93 -12.66 -14.51 15.51
CA PHE A 93 -12.50 -14.27 14.07
C PHE A 93 -12.58 -15.58 13.27
N PHE A 94 -11.83 -16.63 13.64
CA PHE A 94 -11.88 -17.93 12.94
C PHE A 94 -13.26 -18.58 12.96
N GLN A 95 -14.06 -18.32 13.99
CA GLN A 95 -15.43 -18.80 14.06
C GLN A 95 -16.38 -18.03 13.14
N GLU A 96 -16.24 -16.70 13.10
CA GLU A 96 -17.13 -15.84 12.30
C GLU A 96 -16.85 -15.95 10.80
N ILE A 97 -15.57 -16.02 10.37
CA ILE A 97 -15.20 -16.05 8.95
C ILE A 97 -15.72 -17.30 8.22
N LYS A 98 -16.00 -18.39 8.92
CA LYS A 98 -16.61 -19.61 8.36
C LYS A 98 -17.96 -19.34 7.67
N LYS A 99 -18.66 -18.28 8.07
CA LYS A 99 -19.96 -17.89 7.48
C LYS A 99 -19.83 -17.28 6.09
N THR A 100 -18.64 -16.86 5.70
CA THR A 100 -18.35 -16.20 4.43
C THR A 100 -17.18 -16.89 3.73
N PRO A 101 -17.45 -17.83 2.81
CA PRO A 101 -16.42 -18.58 2.12
C PRO A 101 -15.56 -17.68 1.24
N LEU A 102 -14.28 -17.98 1.16
CA LEU A 102 -13.31 -17.31 0.29
C LEU A 102 -13.29 -17.98 -1.09
N ALA A 103 -13.04 -17.20 -2.12
CA ALA A 103 -13.01 -17.68 -3.49
C ALA A 103 -11.61 -18.11 -3.96
N ASN A 104 -10.56 -17.51 -3.43
CA ASN A 104 -9.19 -17.65 -3.92
C ASN A 104 -8.20 -18.06 -2.84
N ALA A 105 -8.21 -17.35 -1.71
CA ALA A 105 -7.21 -17.50 -0.66
C ALA A 105 -7.55 -18.65 0.32
N LYS A 106 -6.51 -19.26 0.88
CA LYS A 106 -6.61 -20.21 1.98
C LYS A 106 -6.28 -19.52 3.29
N LEU A 107 -7.11 -19.71 4.31
CA LEU A 107 -6.83 -19.17 5.64
C LEU A 107 -5.86 -20.06 6.39
N CYS A 108 -4.90 -19.42 7.07
CA CYS A 108 -3.95 -20.08 7.96
C CYS A 108 -4.12 -19.59 9.40
N ALA A 109 -4.17 -20.51 10.34
CA ALA A 109 -3.98 -20.22 11.77
C ALA A 109 -2.49 -20.31 12.11
N PHE A 110 -2.00 -19.38 12.94
CA PHE A 110 -0.60 -19.31 13.36
C PHE A 110 -0.40 -19.77 14.80
N GLY A 111 0.70 -20.48 15.08
CA GLY A 111 1.08 -20.85 16.43
C GLY A 111 2.49 -21.39 16.55
N ALA A 112 2.92 -21.67 17.77
CA ALA A 112 4.22 -22.25 18.06
C ALA A 112 4.21 -23.79 18.01
N THR A 113 5.40 -24.39 17.92
CA THR A 113 5.59 -25.80 18.27
C THR A 113 5.11 -26.08 19.70
N ARG A 114 4.80 -27.34 20.00
CA ARG A 114 4.47 -27.74 21.37
C ARG A 114 5.51 -27.24 22.37
N ARG A 115 5.12 -27.07 23.62
CA ARG A 115 6.07 -26.76 24.69
C ARG A 115 6.92 -28.00 25.01
N LYS A 116 8.11 -27.76 25.60
CA LYS A 116 8.95 -28.84 26.10
C LYS A 116 8.19 -29.66 27.14
N ASP A 117 8.50 -30.92 27.20
CA ASP A 117 7.98 -31.87 28.18
C ASP A 117 6.45 -32.05 28.20
N ILE A 118 5.73 -31.60 27.17
CA ILE A 118 4.26 -31.72 27.01
C ILE A 118 3.97 -32.39 25.67
N SER A 119 2.99 -33.29 25.65
CA SER A 119 2.52 -33.85 24.37
C SER A 119 1.68 -32.83 23.55
N CYS A 120 1.65 -32.97 22.23
CA CYS A 120 0.81 -32.10 21.38
C CYS A 120 -0.68 -32.19 21.74
N ALA A 121 -1.14 -33.35 22.26
CA ALA A 121 -2.53 -33.52 22.66
C ALA A 121 -2.90 -32.74 23.92
N GLU A 122 -1.92 -32.44 24.77
CA GLU A 122 -2.09 -31.67 26.01
C GLU A 122 -1.69 -30.20 25.88
N ASP A 123 -1.02 -29.84 24.80
CA ASP A 123 -0.61 -28.43 24.56
C ASP A 123 -1.77 -27.59 24.07
N VAL A 124 -2.21 -26.64 24.91
CA VAL A 124 -3.36 -25.77 24.64
C VAL A 124 -3.16 -24.96 23.36
N ASN A 125 -1.93 -24.52 23.05
CA ASN A 125 -1.64 -23.75 21.84
C ASN A 125 -1.80 -24.63 20.59
N VAL A 126 -1.28 -25.87 20.61
CA VAL A 126 -1.46 -26.79 19.48
C VAL A 126 -2.94 -27.19 19.31
N GLN A 127 -3.67 -27.37 20.41
CA GLN A 127 -5.11 -27.68 20.38
C GLN A 127 -5.92 -26.48 19.80
N SER A 128 -5.53 -25.26 20.08
CA SER A 128 -6.21 -24.08 19.52
C SER A 128 -6.07 -23.98 18.00
N LEU A 129 -4.96 -24.46 17.42
CA LEU A 129 -4.79 -24.55 15.97
C LEU A 129 -5.80 -25.51 15.33
N LEU A 130 -6.09 -26.64 15.99
CA LEU A 130 -7.14 -27.55 15.53
C LEU A 130 -8.54 -26.94 15.66
N ALA A 131 -8.78 -26.19 16.76
CA ALA A 131 -10.06 -25.53 17.03
C ALA A 131 -10.36 -24.36 16.08
N ALA A 132 -9.36 -23.76 15.46
CA ALA A 132 -9.53 -22.75 14.39
C ALA A 132 -10.15 -23.36 13.12
N GLU A 133 -10.02 -24.68 12.92
CA GLU A 133 -10.56 -25.45 11.79
C GLU A 133 -10.10 -24.96 10.40
N THR A 134 -8.94 -24.33 10.32
CA THR A 134 -8.29 -24.01 9.03
C THR A 134 -7.67 -25.27 8.43
N GLU A 135 -7.65 -25.39 7.10
CA GLU A 135 -6.95 -26.50 6.42
C GLU A 135 -5.43 -26.34 6.50
N ASP A 136 -4.95 -25.10 6.45
CA ASP A 136 -3.54 -24.75 6.50
C ASP A 136 -3.21 -24.15 7.88
N VAL A 137 -2.04 -24.48 8.40
CA VAL A 137 -1.51 -23.94 9.65
C VAL A 137 -0.06 -23.52 9.47
N VAL A 138 0.30 -22.37 10.03
CA VAL A 138 1.68 -21.89 10.10
C VAL A 138 2.20 -22.11 11.51
N ILE A 139 3.34 -22.79 11.61
CA ILE A 139 3.94 -23.12 12.90
C ILE A 139 5.37 -22.62 12.94
N PHE A 140 5.70 -21.78 13.91
CA PHE A 140 7.09 -21.40 14.10
C PHE A 140 7.80 -22.29 15.11
N GLY A 141 9.07 -22.55 14.84
CA GLY A 141 10.01 -23.23 15.74
C GLY A 141 11.39 -22.58 15.72
N LYS A 142 12.16 -22.78 16.81
CA LYS A 142 13.46 -22.13 16.95
C LYS A 142 14.53 -22.82 16.10
N SER A 143 15.26 -22.05 15.29
CA SER A 143 16.34 -22.53 14.42
C SER A 143 17.73 -22.05 14.82
N TRP A 144 17.85 -21.25 15.89
CA TRP A 144 19.10 -20.75 16.42
C TRP A 144 19.39 -21.37 17.81
N THR A 145 20.55 -22.01 17.94
CA THR A 145 20.97 -22.71 19.15
C THR A 145 20.89 -21.85 20.42
N PHE A 146 21.26 -20.57 20.34
CA PHE A 146 21.10 -19.59 21.41
C PHE A 146 19.65 -19.49 21.89
N HIS A 147 18.69 -19.38 20.98
CA HIS A 147 17.27 -19.32 21.34
C HIS A 147 16.78 -20.60 21.98
N VAL A 148 17.30 -21.77 21.57
CA VAL A 148 16.93 -23.07 22.14
C VAL A 148 17.45 -23.20 23.57
N VAL A 149 18.74 -22.89 23.77
CA VAL A 149 19.40 -23.15 25.06
C VAL A 149 19.11 -22.05 26.07
N ASP A 150 19.24 -20.77 25.67
CA ASP A 150 19.23 -19.65 26.60
C ASP A 150 17.84 -19.01 26.76
N ILE A 151 17.00 -19.05 25.73
CA ILE A 151 15.68 -18.38 25.74
C ILE A 151 14.59 -19.37 26.16
N ILE A 152 14.36 -20.44 25.38
CA ILE A 152 13.33 -21.43 25.75
C ILE A 152 13.83 -22.49 26.73
N LYS A 153 15.14 -22.50 27.03
CA LYS A 153 15.80 -23.32 28.06
C LYS A 153 15.50 -24.80 27.91
N THR A 154 15.81 -25.35 26.74
CA THR A 154 15.65 -26.75 26.41
C THR A 154 16.89 -27.28 25.70
N THR A 155 16.95 -28.60 25.43
CA THR A 155 18.05 -29.21 24.69
C THR A 155 17.81 -29.08 23.18
N LEU A 156 18.88 -29.20 22.40
CA LEU A 156 18.81 -29.17 20.95
C LEU A 156 17.97 -30.33 20.40
N GLU A 157 18.10 -31.51 21.00
CA GLU A 157 17.37 -32.74 20.67
C GLU A 157 15.87 -32.59 20.96
N GLU A 158 15.51 -32.02 22.12
CA GLU A 158 14.11 -31.78 22.45
C GLU A 158 13.47 -30.76 21.51
N ASN A 159 14.19 -29.68 21.14
CA ASN A 159 13.66 -28.72 20.15
C ASN A 159 13.40 -29.41 18.80
N LEU A 160 14.28 -30.30 18.33
CA LEU A 160 14.02 -31.06 17.10
C LEU A 160 12.80 -31.98 17.25
N SER A 161 12.60 -32.57 18.42
CA SER A 161 11.41 -33.38 18.73
C SER A 161 10.15 -32.52 18.77
N MET A 162 10.20 -31.32 19.41
CA MET A 162 9.08 -30.39 19.44
C MET A 162 8.62 -30.03 18.03
N ILE A 163 9.56 -29.74 17.12
CA ILE A 163 9.26 -29.43 15.71
C ILE A 163 8.61 -30.61 15.01
N ARG A 164 9.27 -31.78 15.03
CA ARG A 164 8.81 -33.01 14.39
C ARG A 164 7.44 -33.44 14.89
N ASP A 165 7.26 -33.52 16.21
CA ASP A 165 6.05 -34.00 16.84
C ASP A 165 4.86 -33.10 16.52
N THR A 166 5.06 -31.76 16.53
CA THR A 166 4.00 -30.81 16.23
C THR A 166 3.56 -30.89 14.76
N CYS A 167 4.51 -30.91 13.83
CA CYS A 167 4.21 -31.10 12.41
C CYS A 167 3.47 -32.42 12.19
N ALA A 168 3.96 -33.54 12.77
CA ALA A 168 3.35 -34.84 12.61
C ALA A 168 1.94 -34.93 13.21
N PHE A 169 1.75 -34.31 14.37
CA PHE A 169 0.44 -34.26 15.02
C PHE A 169 -0.60 -33.51 14.17
N LEU A 170 -0.24 -32.35 13.65
CA LEU A 170 -1.14 -31.55 12.80
C LEU A 170 -1.41 -32.21 11.46
N THR A 171 -0.39 -32.78 10.83
CA THR A 171 -0.54 -33.56 9.56
C THR A 171 -1.45 -34.77 9.77
N LYS A 172 -1.31 -35.49 10.89
CA LYS A 172 -2.20 -36.61 11.24
C LYS A 172 -3.65 -36.16 11.45
N ASN A 173 -3.86 -34.94 11.87
CA ASN A 173 -5.18 -34.33 12.01
C ASN A 173 -5.64 -33.58 10.73
N ASN A 174 -5.11 -33.96 9.56
CA ASN A 174 -5.46 -33.44 8.23
C ASN A 174 -5.21 -31.94 8.07
N ARG A 175 -4.17 -31.39 8.70
CA ARG A 175 -3.72 -30.01 8.47
C ARG A 175 -2.50 -30.02 7.56
N ARG A 176 -2.47 -29.08 6.59
CA ARG A 176 -1.26 -28.81 5.81
C ARG A 176 -0.40 -27.86 6.61
N VAL A 177 0.86 -28.22 6.81
CA VAL A 177 1.78 -27.49 7.69
C VAL A 177 2.75 -26.67 6.88
N ILE A 178 2.77 -25.36 7.15
CA ILE A 178 3.81 -24.41 6.78
C ILE A 178 4.69 -24.22 8.02
N TYR A 179 5.97 -24.56 7.91
CA TYR A 179 6.91 -24.44 9.02
C TYR A 179 7.76 -23.18 8.86
N ASP A 180 7.64 -22.27 9.81
CA ASP A 180 8.44 -21.04 9.89
C ASP A 180 9.65 -21.29 10.79
N ALA A 181 10.83 -21.36 10.17
CA ALA A 181 12.11 -21.52 10.85
C ALA A 181 12.55 -20.18 11.44
N GLU A 182 12.06 -19.85 12.65
CA GLU A 182 12.31 -18.55 13.29
C GLU A 182 13.80 -18.36 13.59
N HIS A 183 14.34 -17.16 13.29
CA HIS A 183 15.77 -16.82 13.36
C HIS A 183 16.67 -17.70 12.48
N PHE A 184 16.16 -18.22 11.37
CA PHE A 184 16.91 -19.14 10.51
C PHE A 184 18.25 -18.56 10.06
N PHE A 185 18.29 -17.36 9.50
CA PHE A 185 19.51 -16.77 8.96
C PHE A 185 20.56 -16.53 10.03
N THR A 186 20.16 -16.07 11.22
CA THR A 186 21.07 -15.92 12.37
C THR A 186 21.58 -17.29 12.84
N GLY A 187 20.68 -18.25 12.99
CA GLY A 187 21.04 -19.63 13.36
C GLY A 187 21.97 -20.28 12.35
N TYR A 188 21.66 -20.16 11.05
CA TYR A 188 22.46 -20.68 9.95
C TYR A 188 23.89 -20.11 9.92
N ARG A 189 24.04 -18.82 10.20
CA ARG A 189 25.35 -18.17 10.32
C ARG A 189 26.18 -18.73 11.48
N HIS A 190 25.53 -19.04 12.61
CA HIS A 190 26.21 -19.53 13.82
C HIS A 190 26.43 -21.04 13.81
N ASP A 191 25.44 -21.82 13.37
CA ASP A 191 25.47 -23.29 13.31
C ASP A 191 24.57 -23.75 12.14
N ARG A 192 25.17 -23.80 10.94
CA ARG A 192 24.49 -24.24 9.73
C ARG A 192 23.88 -25.63 9.88
N ASP A 193 24.62 -26.56 10.47
CA ASP A 193 24.19 -27.96 10.54
C ASP A 193 22.98 -28.13 11.45
N TYR A 194 22.91 -27.36 12.53
CA TYR A 194 21.75 -27.37 13.40
C TYR A 194 20.54 -26.70 12.72
N ALA A 195 20.72 -25.55 12.10
CA ALA A 195 19.66 -24.89 11.35
C ALA A 195 19.04 -25.80 10.28
N LEU A 196 19.87 -26.55 9.52
CA LEU A 196 19.38 -27.54 8.57
C LEU A 196 18.66 -28.75 9.24
N LYS A 197 19.11 -29.18 10.43
CA LYS A 197 18.42 -30.23 11.19
C LYS A 197 17.01 -29.79 11.61
N THR A 198 16.77 -28.52 11.92
CA THR A 198 15.41 -28.04 12.24
C THR A 198 14.47 -28.14 11.05
N LEU A 199 14.93 -27.80 9.85
CA LEU A 199 14.17 -27.98 8.61
C LEU A 199 13.88 -29.45 8.33
N LYS A 200 14.89 -30.32 8.51
CA LYS A 200 14.72 -31.75 8.34
C LYS A 200 13.69 -32.32 9.31
N ALA A 201 13.72 -31.90 10.57
CA ALA A 201 12.73 -32.33 11.57
C ALA A 201 11.29 -31.94 11.18
N ALA A 202 11.11 -30.76 10.58
CA ALA A 202 9.82 -30.32 10.06
C ALA A 202 9.34 -31.19 8.88
N ILE A 203 10.23 -31.54 7.94
CA ILE A 203 9.92 -32.44 6.81
C ILE A 203 9.55 -33.85 7.34
N GLU A 204 10.33 -34.40 8.27
CA GLU A 204 10.04 -35.69 8.90
C GLU A 204 8.66 -35.69 9.58
N GLY A 205 8.21 -34.55 10.08
CA GLY A 205 6.86 -34.33 10.60
C GLY A 205 5.79 -34.08 9.57
N GLY A 206 6.12 -33.96 8.27
CA GLY A 206 5.16 -33.77 7.18
C GLY A 206 4.88 -32.31 6.81
N ALA A 207 5.76 -31.37 7.17
CA ALA A 207 5.65 -29.98 6.68
C ALA A 207 5.84 -29.93 5.16
N GLY A 208 4.92 -29.26 4.47
CA GLY A 208 4.94 -29.10 3.01
C GLY A 208 5.68 -27.85 2.54
N VAL A 209 5.82 -26.84 3.42
CA VAL A 209 6.54 -25.60 3.16
C VAL A 209 7.54 -25.34 4.28
N LEU A 210 8.74 -24.92 3.94
CA LEU A 210 9.82 -24.53 4.85
C LEU A 210 10.11 -23.05 4.64
N THR A 211 9.58 -22.18 5.48
CA THR A 211 9.82 -20.75 5.42
C THR A 211 11.04 -20.37 6.22
N LEU A 212 12.02 -19.77 5.57
CA LEU A 212 13.24 -19.26 6.21
C LEU A 212 12.97 -17.85 6.72
N CYS A 213 12.96 -17.66 8.06
CA CYS A 213 12.64 -16.39 8.67
C CYS A 213 13.90 -15.56 8.92
N GLU A 214 13.97 -14.40 8.30
CA GLU A 214 14.91 -13.33 8.62
C GLU A 214 14.24 -12.41 9.66
N THR A 215 14.23 -12.89 10.91
CA THR A 215 13.45 -12.33 12.01
C THR A 215 13.99 -10.98 12.52
N THR A 216 15.27 -10.71 12.32
CA THR A 216 15.95 -9.51 12.85
C THR A 216 16.08 -8.37 11.85
N GLY A 217 15.76 -8.59 10.59
CA GLY A 217 15.90 -7.61 9.51
C GLY A 217 17.35 -7.23 9.17
N GLY A 218 18.35 -8.01 9.61
CA GLY A 218 19.77 -7.67 9.50
C GLY A 218 20.58 -8.45 8.46
N CYS A 219 19.97 -9.37 7.72
CA CYS A 219 20.66 -10.18 6.71
C CYS A 219 20.94 -9.39 5.44
N LEU A 220 22.18 -9.46 4.94
CA LEU A 220 22.55 -8.85 3.68
C LEU A 220 22.14 -9.73 2.48
N ILE A 221 21.98 -9.11 1.31
CA ILE A 221 21.43 -9.73 0.10
C ILE A 221 22.18 -10.99 -0.32
N ASP A 222 23.51 -10.94 -0.38
CA ASP A 222 24.35 -12.08 -0.78
C ASP A 222 24.29 -13.23 0.20
N GLU A 223 24.16 -12.94 1.48
CA GLU A 223 24.03 -13.93 2.54
C GLU A 223 22.66 -14.62 2.43
N CYS A 224 21.60 -13.84 2.27
CA CYS A 224 20.25 -14.35 2.04
C CYS A 224 20.22 -15.29 0.84
N LYS A 225 20.69 -14.82 -0.32
CA LYS A 225 20.72 -15.59 -1.57
C LYS A 225 21.47 -16.93 -1.42
N LYS A 226 22.64 -16.92 -0.76
CA LYS A 226 23.46 -18.12 -0.55
C LYS A 226 22.76 -19.14 0.36
N ALA A 227 22.20 -18.68 1.48
CA ALA A 227 21.51 -19.55 2.43
C ALA A 227 20.26 -20.19 1.80
N VAL A 228 19.46 -19.41 1.07
CA VAL A 228 18.27 -19.93 0.37
C VAL A 228 18.66 -20.95 -0.71
N ALA A 229 19.68 -20.65 -1.53
CA ALA A 229 20.16 -21.59 -2.55
C ALA A 229 20.64 -22.91 -1.95
N ASP A 230 21.35 -22.86 -0.82
CA ASP A 230 21.79 -24.04 -0.10
C ASP A 230 20.62 -24.88 0.42
N VAL A 231 19.60 -24.26 1.02
CA VAL A 231 18.39 -24.95 1.48
C VAL A 231 17.61 -25.55 0.31
N CYS A 232 17.46 -24.82 -0.80
CA CYS A 232 16.79 -25.33 -1.99
C CYS A 232 17.53 -26.54 -2.58
N ALA A 233 18.85 -26.55 -2.57
CA ALA A 233 19.66 -27.68 -3.03
C ALA A 233 19.48 -28.91 -2.14
N HIS A 234 19.30 -28.73 -0.81
CA HIS A 234 19.12 -29.83 0.13
C HIS A 234 17.69 -30.38 0.16
N PHE A 235 16.69 -29.49 0.20
CA PHE A 235 15.31 -29.86 0.53
C PHE A 235 14.27 -29.51 -0.55
N GLY A 236 14.63 -28.77 -1.58
CA GLY A 236 13.68 -28.26 -2.57
C GLY A 236 12.94 -29.34 -3.39
N ARG A 237 13.33 -30.62 -3.27
CA ARG A 237 12.60 -31.76 -3.83
C ARG A 237 11.62 -32.40 -2.86
N GLU A 238 11.75 -32.13 -1.58
CA GLU A 238 10.96 -32.74 -0.50
C GLU A 238 9.88 -31.79 0.01
N ALA A 239 10.17 -30.48 0.02
CA ALA A 239 9.26 -29.44 0.46
C ALA A 239 9.47 -28.13 -0.32
N LEU A 240 8.44 -27.30 -0.39
CA LEU A 240 8.52 -25.96 -0.97
C LEU A 240 9.34 -25.05 -0.04
N VAL A 241 10.34 -24.35 -0.58
CA VAL A 241 11.12 -23.38 0.20
C VAL A 241 10.45 -22.02 0.12
N GLY A 242 10.28 -21.37 1.28
CA GLY A 242 9.71 -20.04 1.45
C GLY A 242 10.67 -19.06 2.11
N ILE A 243 10.28 -17.80 2.10
CA ILE A 243 11.02 -16.69 2.72
C ILE A 243 10.06 -15.77 3.48
N HIS A 244 10.47 -15.32 4.66
CA HIS A 244 9.83 -14.31 5.48
C HIS A 244 10.89 -13.34 5.98
N THR A 245 10.74 -12.03 5.72
CA THR A 245 11.76 -11.04 6.05
C THR A 245 11.19 -9.81 6.74
N HIS A 246 11.94 -9.29 7.73
CA HIS A 246 11.72 -8.00 8.34
C HIS A 246 12.60 -6.91 7.73
N ASP A 247 12.20 -5.64 7.88
CA ASP A 247 12.76 -4.50 7.11
C ASP A 247 13.69 -3.59 7.93
N ASP A 248 14.29 -4.11 9.01
CA ASP A 248 15.12 -3.29 9.92
C ASP A 248 16.34 -2.65 9.23
N SER A 249 16.86 -3.28 8.19
CA SER A 249 17.94 -2.74 7.36
C SER A 249 17.46 -2.13 6.04
N GLY A 250 16.13 -2.05 5.80
CA GLY A 250 15.58 -1.60 4.53
C GLY A 250 15.79 -2.58 3.37
N LEU A 251 15.99 -3.88 3.66
CA LEU A 251 16.35 -4.89 2.67
C LEU A 251 15.28 -6.00 2.51
N ALA A 252 14.16 -5.93 3.21
CA ALA A 252 13.18 -7.01 3.22
C ALA A 252 12.66 -7.37 1.83
N VAL A 253 12.30 -6.37 1.02
CA VAL A 253 11.86 -6.58 -0.37
C VAL A 253 13.00 -7.21 -1.20
N ALA A 254 14.20 -6.64 -1.14
CA ALA A 254 15.34 -7.14 -1.91
C ALA A 254 15.70 -8.58 -1.53
N ASN A 255 15.71 -8.90 -0.23
CA ASN A 255 15.97 -10.26 0.26
C ASN A 255 14.90 -11.24 -0.20
N SER A 256 13.62 -10.85 -0.22
CA SER A 256 12.52 -11.68 -0.74
C SER A 256 12.68 -11.96 -2.24
N LEU A 257 13.03 -10.95 -3.04
CA LEU A 257 13.24 -11.11 -4.49
C LEU A 257 14.43 -12.04 -4.81
N VAL A 258 15.58 -11.86 -4.14
CA VAL A 258 16.75 -12.72 -4.38
C VAL A 258 16.54 -14.13 -3.83
N ALA A 259 15.70 -14.32 -2.81
CA ALA A 259 15.30 -15.65 -2.33
C ALA A 259 14.48 -16.38 -3.40
N VAL A 260 13.55 -15.71 -4.09
CA VAL A 260 12.80 -16.30 -5.21
C VAL A 260 13.74 -16.62 -6.37
N GLU A 261 14.69 -15.77 -6.70
CA GLU A 261 15.72 -16.02 -7.70
C GLU A 261 16.60 -17.24 -7.31
N ALA A 262 16.86 -17.43 -6.02
CA ALA A 262 17.62 -18.56 -5.49
C ALA A 262 16.83 -19.88 -5.40
N GLY A 263 15.53 -19.87 -5.69
CA GLY A 263 14.69 -21.07 -5.76
C GLY A 263 13.49 -21.10 -4.82
N ALA A 264 13.30 -20.12 -3.94
CA ALA A 264 12.09 -20.02 -3.13
C ALA A 264 10.85 -19.82 -4.01
N ARG A 265 9.72 -20.41 -3.59
CA ARG A 265 8.43 -20.32 -4.31
C ARG A 265 7.26 -20.02 -3.38
N HIS A 266 7.54 -19.63 -2.15
CA HIS A 266 6.58 -19.15 -1.17
C HIS A 266 7.15 -17.90 -0.52
N VAL A 267 6.42 -16.80 -0.53
CA VAL A 267 6.84 -15.51 0.04
C VAL A 267 5.83 -15.04 1.06
N GLN A 268 6.29 -14.80 2.26
CA GLN A 268 5.49 -14.21 3.33
C GLN A 268 5.84 -12.73 3.52
N GLY A 269 4.86 -11.95 3.90
CA GLY A 269 5.01 -10.53 4.21
C GLY A 269 3.66 -9.90 4.56
N THR A 270 3.58 -8.60 4.54
CA THR A 270 2.33 -7.87 4.77
C THR A 270 2.06 -6.93 3.60
N LEU A 271 0.79 -6.73 3.25
CA LEU A 271 0.42 -6.01 2.02
C LEU A 271 1.09 -4.62 1.92
N LEU A 272 1.21 -3.91 3.05
CA LEU A 272 1.75 -2.56 3.12
C LEU A 272 3.04 -2.45 3.95
N GLY A 273 3.68 -3.56 4.25
CA GLY A 273 4.88 -3.58 5.08
C GLY A 273 4.61 -3.42 6.58
N PHE A 274 3.36 -3.59 7.02
CA PHE A 274 3.01 -3.51 8.45
C PHE A 274 3.77 -4.53 9.29
N GLY A 275 4.03 -4.21 10.55
CA GLY A 275 4.68 -5.13 11.50
C GLY A 275 5.41 -4.42 12.62
N GLU A 276 6.01 -5.21 13.50
CA GLU A 276 6.85 -4.68 14.58
C GLU A 276 8.08 -3.92 14.06
N ARG A 277 8.58 -3.01 14.85
CA ARG A 277 9.79 -2.20 14.58
C ARG A 277 9.66 -1.42 13.27
N THR A 278 10.38 -1.84 12.21
CA THR A 278 10.35 -1.21 10.88
C THR A 278 9.39 -1.89 9.90
N GLY A 279 8.73 -2.97 10.34
CA GLY A 279 7.76 -3.72 9.57
C GLY A 279 8.29 -4.96 8.88
N ASN A 280 7.42 -5.59 8.13
CA ASN A 280 7.65 -6.77 7.31
C ASN A 280 7.97 -6.40 5.85
N ALA A 281 8.36 -7.39 5.07
CA ALA A 281 8.45 -7.27 3.61
C ALA A 281 7.13 -6.77 3.01
N ASN A 282 7.21 -5.70 2.22
CA ASN A 282 6.04 -5.09 1.58
C ASN A 282 5.60 -5.92 0.36
N LEU A 283 4.51 -6.67 0.50
CA LEU A 283 3.98 -7.53 -0.56
C LEU A 283 3.48 -6.76 -1.78
N ALA A 284 2.98 -5.53 -1.62
CA ALA A 284 2.57 -4.74 -2.79
C ALA A 284 3.76 -4.47 -3.74
N THR A 285 4.94 -4.23 -3.17
CA THR A 285 6.17 -4.05 -3.96
C THR A 285 6.67 -5.39 -4.52
N ILE A 286 6.72 -6.44 -3.68
CA ILE A 286 7.24 -7.76 -4.07
C ILE A 286 6.42 -8.36 -5.21
N ILE A 287 5.09 -8.37 -5.11
CA ILE A 287 4.19 -8.92 -6.14
C ILE A 287 4.41 -8.20 -7.48
N ALA A 288 4.48 -6.86 -7.45
CA ALA A 288 4.70 -6.08 -8.65
C ALA A 288 6.07 -6.34 -9.29
N ASP A 289 7.14 -6.42 -8.49
CA ASP A 289 8.49 -6.71 -9.00
C ASP A 289 8.61 -8.13 -9.55
N LEU A 290 8.11 -9.13 -8.83
CA LEU A 290 8.13 -10.52 -9.27
C LEU A 290 7.39 -10.69 -10.60
N GLN A 291 6.20 -10.10 -10.73
CA GLN A 291 5.34 -10.32 -11.90
C GLN A 291 5.75 -9.44 -13.09
N LEU A 292 5.96 -8.13 -12.88
CA LEU A 292 6.19 -7.20 -13.97
C LEU A 292 7.65 -7.11 -14.43
N LYS A 293 8.61 -7.52 -13.59
CA LYS A 293 10.06 -7.40 -13.91
C LYS A 293 10.80 -8.72 -13.97
N MET A 294 10.41 -9.70 -13.15
CA MET A 294 11.13 -10.96 -13.05
C MET A 294 10.44 -12.12 -13.77
N GLY A 295 9.20 -11.93 -14.27
CA GLY A 295 8.46 -12.92 -15.04
C GLY A 295 7.88 -14.09 -14.25
N TYR A 296 7.75 -13.93 -12.92
CA TYR A 296 7.03 -14.88 -12.08
C TYR A 296 5.53 -14.59 -12.08
N THR A 297 4.72 -15.56 -11.71
CA THR A 297 3.27 -15.43 -11.59
C THR A 297 2.89 -15.51 -10.10
N CYS A 298 2.38 -14.41 -9.55
CA CYS A 298 1.83 -14.34 -8.20
C CYS A 298 0.31 -14.23 -8.21
N LEU A 299 -0.22 -13.41 -9.12
CA LEU A 299 -1.64 -13.11 -9.32
C LEU A 299 -2.00 -13.22 -10.79
N THR A 300 -3.30 -13.19 -11.12
CA THR A 300 -3.70 -12.95 -12.53
C THR A 300 -3.48 -11.46 -12.88
N ASP A 301 -3.31 -11.16 -14.17
CA ASP A 301 -3.06 -9.78 -14.62
C ASP A 301 -4.22 -8.83 -14.29
N GLU A 302 -5.47 -9.33 -14.30
CA GLU A 302 -6.64 -8.55 -13.88
C GLU A 302 -6.60 -8.23 -12.39
N LYS A 303 -6.18 -9.17 -11.56
CA LYS A 303 -6.06 -8.98 -10.12
C LYS A 303 -4.91 -8.06 -9.75
N LEU A 304 -3.81 -8.09 -10.50
CA LEU A 304 -2.70 -7.14 -10.32
C LEU A 304 -3.16 -5.69 -10.51
N LYS A 305 -4.08 -5.41 -11.41
CA LYS A 305 -4.71 -4.08 -11.58
C LYS A 305 -5.54 -3.63 -10.38
N SER A 306 -5.88 -4.54 -9.48
CA SER A 306 -6.58 -4.21 -8.22
C SER A 306 -5.63 -3.93 -7.06
N LEU A 307 -4.31 -4.03 -7.25
CA LEU A 307 -3.32 -3.91 -6.18
C LEU A 307 -3.43 -2.55 -5.45
N THR A 308 -3.44 -1.44 -6.19
CA THR A 308 -3.54 -0.09 -5.59
C THR A 308 -4.89 0.16 -4.89
N PRO A 309 -6.05 -0.11 -5.49
CA PRO A 309 -7.34 0.05 -4.81
C PRO A 309 -7.44 -0.80 -3.52
N ILE A 310 -6.95 -2.04 -3.55
CA ILE A 310 -6.98 -2.93 -2.39
C ILE A 310 -6.02 -2.45 -1.31
N ALA A 311 -4.80 -2.03 -1.67
CA ALA A 311 -3.84 -1.44 -0.73
C ALA A 311 -4.43 -0.22 0.02
N ARG A 312 -5.12 0.67 -0.71
CA ARG A 312 -5.83 1.82 -0.11
C ARG A 312 -6.95 1.39 0.82
N ARG A 313 -7.77 0.41 0.40
CA ARG A 313 -8.87 -0.12 1.22
C ARG A 313 -8.36 -0.77 2.51
N VAL A 314 -7.27 -1.54 2.46
CA VAL A 314 -6.66 -2.13 3.65
C VAL A 314 -6.09 -1.07 4.59
N ALA A 315 -5.42 -0.04 4.07
CA ALA A 315 -4.93 1.08 4.87
C ALA A 315 -6.07 1.84 5.57
N GLU A 316 -7.18 2.07 4.86
CA GLU A 316 -8.38 2.74 5.40
C GLU A 316 -9.02 1.91 6.52
N ILE A 317 -9.22 0.59 6.32
CA ILE A 317 -9.78 -0.30 7.35
C ILE A 317 -8.86 -0.34 8.57
N ALA A 318 -7.54 -0.40 8.36
CA ALA A 318 -6.56 -0.37 9.45
C ALA A 318 -6.42 1.01 10.12
N ASN A 319 -7.11 2.02 9.62
CA ASN A 319 -6.99 3.43 10.05
C ASN A 319 -5.56 3.97 10.00
N ILE A 320 -4.79 3.56 9.00
CA ILE A 320 -3.41 3.99 8.76
C ILE A 320 -3.37 4.88 7.51
N ALA A 321 -2.76 6.06 7.64
CA ALA A 321 -2.51 6.90 6.48
C ALA A 321 -1.49 6.23 5.54
N LEU A 322 -1.92 5.88 4.32
CA LEU A 322 -1.03 5.29 3.34
C LEU A 322 0.10 6.27 2.98
N ASN A 323 1.35 5.82 3.11
CA ASN A 323 2.48 6.63 2.70
C ASN A 323 2.38 6.97 1.19
N PRO A 324 2.28 8.25 0.81
CA PRO A 324 2.11 8.62 -0.59
C PRO A 324 3.32 8.27 -1.46
N GLN A 325 4.49 8.03 -0.88
CA GLN A 325 5.73 7.64 -1.57
C GLN A 325 5.93 6.13 -1.63
N LEU A 326 4.97 5.32 -1.15
CA LEU A 326 5.09 3.87 -1.19
C LEU A 326 5.23 3.39 -2.64
N PRO A 327 6.20 2.53 -2.97
CA PRO A 327 6.36 2.02 -4.32
C PRO A 327 5.06 1.41 -4.87
N TYR A 328 4.78 1.63 -6.15
CA TYR A 328 3.63 1.17 -6.92
C TYR A 328 2.26 1.70 -6.48
N VAL A 329 1.92 1.68 -5.19
CA VAL A 329 0.56 1.94 -4.69
C VAL A 329 0.36 3.32 -4.07
N GLY A 330 1.44 4.00 -3.72
CA GLY A 330 1.40 5.36 -3.18
C GLY A 330 0.86 6.37 -4.19
N ALA A 331 0.23 7.44 -3.71
CA ALA A 331 -0.33 8.48 -4.56
C ALA A 331 0.74 9.21 -5.41
N ASN A 332 2.00 9.23 -4.93
CA ASN A 332 3.11 9.88 -5.62
C ASN A 332 4.02 8.89 -6.37
N ALA A 333 3.69 7.59 -6.40
CA ALA A 333 4.53 6.58 -7.04
C ALA A 333 4.78 6.87 -8.54
N PHE A 334 3.81 7.50 -9.21
CA PHE A 334 3.89 7.91 -10.61
C PHE A 334 3.62 9.42 -10.76
N ALA A 335 4.13 10.21 -9.80
CA ALA A 335 3.95 11.66 -9.80
C ALA A 335 5.20 12.36 -10.34
N HIS A 336 5.00 13.21 -11.34
CA HIS A 336 6.06 13.99 -11.98
C HIS A 336 5.87 15.48 -11.70
N LYS A 337 6.93 16.17 -11.25
CA LYS A 337 6.90 17.58 -10.86
C LYS A 337 7.76 18.46 -11.75
N ALA A 338 8.93 18.00 -12.16
CA ALA A 338 9.87 18.79 -12.96
C ALA A 338 9.37 18.92 -14.40
N GLY A 339 9.35 20.15 -14.94
CA GLY A 339 8.81 20.45 -16.26
C GLY A 339 9.44 19.65 -17.42
N MET A 340 10.78 19.41 -17.37
CA MET A 340 11.47 18.57 -18.36
C MET A 340 11.06 17.10 -18.26
N HIS A 341 10.85 16.58 -17.05
CA HIS A 341 10.38 15.21 -16.85
C HIS A 341 8.96 15.02 -17.40
N ILE A 342 8.08 15.98 -17.11
CA ILE A 342 6.70 15.96 -17.58
C ILE A 342 6.64 16.02 -19.10
N ASP A 343 7.41 16.92 -19.74
CA ASP A 343 7.48 17.02 -21.21
C ASP A 343 7.99 15.72 -21.85
N ALA A 344 8.96 15.06 -21.23
CA ALA A 344 9.47 13.79 -21.70
C ALA A 344 8.43 12.65 -21.54
N VAL A 345 7.77 12.54 -20.38
CA VAL A 345 6.74 11.52 -20.12
C VAL A 345 5.53 11.68 -21.05
N ILE A 346 5.13 12.93 -21.37
CA ILE A 346 4.06 13.19 -22.33
C ILE A 346 4.44 12.70 -23.74
N LYS A 347 5.71 12.81 -24.12
CA LYS A 347 6.23 12.33 -25.42
C LYS A 347 6.38 10.81 -25.43
N ASN A 348 6.96 10.27 -24.39
CA ASN A 348 7.14 8.82 -24.19
C ASN A 348 7.23 8.52 -22.69
N PRO A 349 6.25 7.80 -22.10
CA PRO A 349 6.28 7.42 -20.68
C PRO A 349 7.55 6.68 -20.25
N ASP A 350 8.10 5.81 -21.09
CA ASP A 350 9.29 5.02 -20.80
C ASP A 350 10.53 5.87 -20.47
N ALA A 351 10.49 7.18 -20.73
CA ALA A 351 11.57 8.09 -20.42
C ALA A 351 11.81 8.23 -18.89
N TYR A 352 10.75 8.07 -18.07
CA TYR A 352 10.82 8.25 -16.61
C TYR A 352 9.95 7.28 -15.82
N GLU A 353 9.18 6.42 -16.46
CA GLU A 353 8.36 5.41 -15.80
C GLU A 353 8.91 4.01 -16.08
N HIS A 354 9.06 3.22 -15.04
CA HIS A 354 9.63 1.87 -15.16
C HIS A 354 8.57 0.81 -15.46
N ILE A 355 7.29 1.15 -15.36
CA ILE A 355 6.11 0.36 -15.75
C ILE A 355 4.97 1.33 -16.09
N ALA A 356 3.93 0.83 -16.77
CA ALA A 356 2.66 1.54 -16.91
C ALA A 356 1.91 1.55 -15.56
N PRO A 357 1.52 2.71 -15.01
CA PRO A 357 0.82 2.80 -13.72
C PRO A 357 -0.44 1.95 -13.64
N GLU A 358 -1.16 1.83 -14.75
CA GLU A 358 -2.42 1.10 -14.86
C GLU A 358 -2.25 -0.41 -14.64
N SER A 359 -1.03 -0.95 -14.82
CA SER A 359 -0.75 -2.37 -14.58
C SER A 359 -0.91 -2.78 -13.11
N VAL A 360 -0.78 -1.82 -12.19
CA VAL A 360 -0.99 -1.99 -10.75
C VAL A 360 -2.22 -1.23 -10.22
N GLY A 361 -3.08 -0.73 -11.12
CA GLY A 361 -4.28 0.03 -10.78
C GLY A 361 -4.01 1.42 -10.21
N ASN A 362 -2.84 1.98 -10.47
CA ASN A 362 -2.50 3.36 -10.14
C ASN A 362 -2.67 4.26 -11.38
N SER A 363 -2.38 5.54 -11.25
CA SER A 363 -2.49 6.52 -12.33
C SER A 363 -1.31 7.48 -12.30
N ARG A 364 -0.96 7.98 -13.49
CA ARG A 364 0.05 9.03 -13.65
C ARG A 364 -0.49 10.36 -13.13
N VAL A 365 0.33 11.07 -12.35
CA VAL A 365 0.00 12.37 -11.78
C VAL A 365 1.05 13.40 -12.18
N PHE A 366 0.60 14.52 -12.74
CA PHE A 366 1.45 15.69 -12.98
C PHE A 366 1.22 16.71 -11.86
N LEU A 367 2.25 16.87 -11.02
CA LEU A 367 2.20 17.79 -9.88
C LEU A 367 2.49 19.22 -10.34
N MET A 368 1.70 20.16 -9.86
CA MET A 368 1.87 21.57 -10.18
C MET A 368 2.84 22.23 -9.21
N SER A 369 3.75 23.03 -9.71
CA SER A 369 4.66 23.83 -8.91
C SER A 369 4.98 25.15 -9.63
N GLU A 370 5.52 26.12 -8.89
CA GLU A 370 6.03 27.39 -9.43
C GLU A 370 7.05 27.22 -10.60
N VAL A 371 7.65 26.03 -10.72
CA VAL A 371 8.54 25.64 -11.85
C VAL A 371 7.78 24.87 -12.94
N ALA A 372 6.44 24.71 -12.80
CA ALA A 372 5.65 23.98 -13.77
C ALA A 372 5.72 24.64 -15.15
N GLY A 373 6.15 23.90 -16.15
CA GLY A 373 6.24 24.39 -17.50
C GLY A 373 4.86 24.67 -18.12
N ARG A 374 4.80 25.65 -19.04
CA ARG A 374 3.59 26.02 -19.77
C ARG A 374 2.84 24.80 -20.34
N SER A 375 3.57 23.79 -20.83
CA SER A 375 3.01 22.58 -21.43
C SER A 375 2.14 21.77 -20.47
N MET A 376 2.54 21.65 -19.20
CA MET A 376 1.77 20.91 -18.19
C MET A 376 0.47 21.61 -17.81
N ILE A 377 0.53 22.93 -17.64
CA ILE A 377 -0.66 23.73 -17.31
C ILE A 377 -1.68 23.60 -18.43
N ILE A 378 -1.23 23.63 -19.68
CA ILE A 378 -2.08 23.45 -20.87
C ILE A 378 -2.72 22.08 -20.88
N GLU A 379 -1.97 21.02 -20.57
CA GLU A 379 -2.54 19.66 -20.54
C GLU A 379 -3.63 19.50 -19.49
N LYS A 380 -3.45 20.08 -18.30
CA LYS A 380 -4.52 20.14 -17.31
C LYS A 380 -5.72 20.97 -17.79
N ILE A 381 -5.49 22.10 -18.41
CA ILE A 381 -6.56 22.95 -18.95
C ILE A 381 -7.34 22.22 -20.05
N LYS A 382 -6.66 21.52 -20.95
CA LYS A 382 -7.29 20.76 -22.05
C LYS A 382 -8.25 19.68 -21.59
N LYS A 383 -8.12 19.17 -20.37
CA LYS A 383 -9.06 18.19 -19.80
C LYS A 383 -10.48 18.76 -19.66
N PHE A 384 -10.62 20.06 -19.46
CA PHE A 384 -11.92 20.72 -19.28
C PHE A 384 -12.17 21.85 -20.30
N ASP A 385 -11.15 22.33 -20.99
CA ASP A 385 -11.30 23.23 -22.14
C ASP A 385 -10.32 22.87 -23.27
N PRO A 386 -10.70 21.94 -24.16
CA PRO A 386 -9.86 21.50 -25.29
C PRO A 386 -9.54 22.60 -26.31
N ALA A 387 -10.28 23.70 -26.31
CA ALA A 387 -10.12 24.79 -27.31
C ALA A 387 -8.87 25.64 -27.05
N ILE A 388 -8.36 25.68 -25.80
CA ILE A 388 -7.20 26.48 -25.40
C ILE A 388 -5.91 25.92 -26.03
N GLN A 389 -5.15 26.81 -26.71
CA GLN A 389 -3.89 26.50 -27.37
C GLN A 389 -2.69 26.96 -26.51
N LYS A 390 -1.52 26.40 -26.82
CA LYS A 390 -0.26 26.64 -26.04
C LYS A 390 0.15 28.14 -26.04
N ASP A 391 -0.13 28.84 -27.09
CA ASP A 391 0.29 30.24 -27.29
C ASP A 391 -0.82 31.25 -26.94
N ASP A 392 -1.94 30.76 -26.38
CA ASP A 392 -3.04 31.62 -25.96
C ASP A 392 -2.58 32.55 -24.83
N PRO A 393 -2.79 33.88 -24.92
CA PRO A 393 -2.42 34.83 -23.87
C PRO A 393 -3.04 34.51 -22.49
N VAL A 394 -4.22 33.90 -22.47
CA VAL A 394 -4.90 33.50 -21.23
C VAL A 394 -4.09 32.50 -20.43
N VAL A 395 -3.29 31.64 -21.07
CA VAL A 395 -2.41 30.68 -20.39
C VAL A 395 -1.34 31.41 -19.57
N LEU A 396 -0.79 32.50 -20.07
CA LEU A 396 0.16 33.34 -19.34
C LEU A 396 -0.49 34.00 -18.12
N GLU A 397 -1.73 34.44 -18.27
CA GLU A 397 -2.50 35.05 -17.19
C GLU A 397 -2.79 34.01 -16.08
N ILE A 398 -3.18 32.78 -16.45
CA ILE A 398 -3.38 31.68 -15.50
C ILE A 398 -2.09 31.39 -14.73
N ILE A 399 -0.95 31.27 -15.44
CA ILE A 399 0.35 31.02 -14.82
C ILE A 399 0.72 32.15 -13.87
N LYS A 400 0.47 33.39 -14.24
CA LYS A 400 0.75 34.56 -13.41
C LYS A 400 -0.09 34.52 -12.13
N LYS A 401 -1.40 34.35 -12.22
CA LYS A 401 -2.31 34.25 -11.08
C LYS A 401 -1.97 33.08 -10.16
N MET A 402 -1.63 31.92 -10.75
CA MET A 402 -1.20 30.77 -9.98
C MET A 402 0.04 31.08 -9.13
N LYS A 403 1.06 31.72 -9.72
CA LYS A 403 2.29 32.11 -9.00
C LYS A 403 2.02 33.17 -7.90
N GLU A 404 1.14 34.12 -8.15
CA GLU A 404 0.73 35.11 -7.15
C GLU A 404 0.07 34.42 -5.93
N LEU A 405 -0.84 33.48 -6.18
CA LEU A 405 -1.49 32.71 -5.12
C LEU A 405 -0.51 31.76 -4.41
N GLU A 406 0.42 31.12 -5.13
CA GLU A 406 1.46 30.28 -4.53
C GLU A 406 2.38 31.12 -3.61
N PHE A 407 2.71 32.34 -4.01
CA PHE A 407 3.44 33.28 -3.16
C PHE A 407 2.65 33.66 -1.88
N GLU A 408 1.33 33.74 -1.97
CA GLU A 408 0.45 33.95 -0.83
C GLU A 408 0.33 32.70 0.06
N GLY A 409 0.82 31.55 -0.37
CA GLY A 409 0.85 30.30 0.37
C GLY A 409 -0.11 29.22 -0.13
N TYR A 410 -0.86 29.46 -1.21
CA TYR A 410 -1.62 28.40 -1.86
C TYR A 410 -0.69 27.30 -2.36
N GLN A 411 -1.20 26.10 -2.47
CA GLN A 411 -0.51 24.98 -3.09
C GLN A 411 -1.51 24.20 -3.92
N PHE A 412 -1.41 24.35 -5.23
CA PHE A 412 -2.28 23.64 -6.18
C PHE A 412 -1.83 22.21 -6.46
N GLU A 413 -0.67 21.82 -5.89
CA GLU A 413 -0.18 20.46 -5.87
C GLU A 413 -1.13 19.59 -5.04
N GLY A 414 -1.85 18.68 -5.69
CA GLY A 414 -2.88 17.89 -5.05
C GLY A 414 -4.21 18.60 -4.77
N ALA A 415 -4.40 19.87 -5.20
CA ALA A 415 -5.65 20.61 -5.07
C ALA A 415 -6.28 20.86 -6.45
N ASP A 416 -6.54 19.80 -7.19
CA ASP A 416 -7.04 19.87 -8.58
C ASP A 416 -8.39 20.59 -8.70
N GLY A 417 -9.25 20.50 -7.68
CA GLY A 417 -10.53 21.21 -7.65
C GLY A 417 -10.36 22.72 -7.63
N SER A 418 -9.54 23.27 -6.72
CA SER A 418 -9.26 24.70 -6.67
C SER A 418 -8.49 25.18 -7.88
N PHE A 419 -7.59 24.38 -8.44
CA PHE A 419 -6.89 24.73 -9.69
C PHE A 419 -7.88 24.87 -10.85
N GLU A 420 -8.79 23.93 -11.06
CA GLU A 420 -9.78 24.02 -12.11
C GLU A 420 -10.68 25.25 -11.95
N LEU A 421 -11.08 25.56 -10.71
CA LEU A 421 -11.85 26.77 -10.42
C LEU A 421 -11.06 28.06 -10.73
N LEU A 422 -9.77 28.12 -10.37
CA LEU A 422 -8.89 29.22 -10.74
C LEU A 422 -8.84 29.45 -12.24
N VAL A 423 -8.67 28.38 -13.01
CA VAL A 423 -8.66 28.46 -14.47
C VAL A 423 -10.00 28.97 -15.00
N ARG A 424 -11.11 28.38 -14.57
CA ARG A 424 -12.47 28.79 -14.99
C ARG A 424 -12.76 30.26 -14.67
N LYS A 425 -12.37 30.72 -13.49
CA LYS A 425 -12.45 32.13 -13.08
C LYS A 425 -11.63 33.02 -14.01
N THR A 426 -10.44 32.58 -14.42
CA THR A 426 -9.54 33.37 -15.27
C THR A 426 -10.02 33.43 -16.72
N ILE A 427 -10.58 32.36 -17.29
CA ILE A 427 -11.09 32.33 -18.66
C ILE A 427 -12.54 32.85 -18.78
N GLY A 428 -13.13 33.35 -17.71
CA GLY A 428 -14.50 33.85 -17.69
C GLY A 428 -15.61 32.80 -17.83
N LYS A 429 -15.28 31.52 -17.62
CA LYS A 429 -16.23 30.38 -17.64
C LYS A 429 -16.64 29.91 -16.23
N TYR A 430 -16.82 30.86 -15.33
CA TYR A 430 -17.22 30.62 -13.95
C TYR A 430 -18.28 31.63 -13.52
N GLN A 431 -19.31 31.10 -12.88
CA GLN A 431 -20.30 31.87 -12.16
C GLN A 431 -20.47 31.26 -10.78
N PRO A 432 -20.44 32.06 -9.69
CA PRO A 432 -20.66 31.53 -8.35
C PRO A 432 -22.07 30.96 -8.22
N PHE A 433 -22.21 29.84 -7.55
CA PHE A 433 -23.51 29.20 -7.30
C PHE A 433 -24.30 29.89 -6.18
N PHE A 434 -23.60 30.64 -5.35
CA PHE A 434 -24.20 31.40 -4.26
C PHE A 434 -23.30 32.57 -3.87
N THR A 435 -23.87 33.56 -3.22
CA THR A 435 -23.16 34.69 -2.62
C THR A 435 -23.26 34.59 -1.09
N LEU A 436 -22.11 34.66 -0.41
CA LEU A 436 -22.08 34.73 1.05
C LEU A 436 -22.41 36.14 1.52
N HIS A 437 -23.37 36.30 2.41
CA HIS A 437 -23.60 37.53 3.14
C HIS A 437 -22.77 37.57 4.43
N TYR A 438 -22.88 36.51 5.23
CA TYR A 438 -22.04 36.32 6.44
C TYR A 438 -22.09 34.87 6.90
N TYR A 439 -21.08 34.45 7.66
CA TYR A 439 -21.16 33.34 8.58
C TYR A 439 -20.68 33.76 9.96
N GLN A 440 -21.15 33.07 10.99
CA GLN A 440 -20.72 33.23 12.37
C GLN A 440 -20.55 31.84 12.97
N THR A 441 -19.45 31.63 13.69
CA THR A 441 -19.18 30.38 14.42
C THR A 441 -18.98 30.68 15.88
N SER A 442 -19.43 29.79 16.76
CA SER A 442 -19.22 29.85 18.20
C SER A 442 -18.86 28.50 18.75
N GLY A 443 -17.90 28.46 19.67
CA GLY A 443 -17.51 27.25 20.40
C GLY A 443 -17.95 27.32 21.85
N ILE A 444 -18.23 26.17 22.45
CA ILE A 444 -18.59 26.04 23.87
C ILE A 444 -17.38 25.46 24.61
N ASN A 445 -16.89 26.20 25.60
CA ASN A 445 -15.78 25.80 26.46
C ASN A 445 -16.10 26.14 27.93
N PRO A 446 -15.98 25.20 28.90
CA PRO A 446 -15.55 23.81 28.70
C PRO A 446 -16.54 23.00 27.86
N ARG A 447 -16.02 21.93 27.23
CA ARG A 447 -16.84 20.99 26.41
C ARG A 447 -17.97 20.40 27.27
N PRO A 448 -19.24 20.46 26.85
CA PRO A 448 -20.33 19.85 27.60
C PRO A 448 -20.18 18.31 27.60
N GLU A 449 -20.56 17.66 28.70
CA GLU A 449 -20.56 16.19 28.81
C GLU A 449 -21.49 15.52 27.79
N LYS A 450 -22.56 16.18 27.41
CA LYS A 450 -23.53 15.78 26.40
C LYS A 450 -23.87 16.98 25.53
N GLY A 451 -23.95 16.74 24.21
CA GLY A 451 -24.32 17.78 23.25
C GLY A 451 -23.16 18.15 22.32
N VAL A 452 -23.38 19.19 21.53
CA VAL A 452 -22.44 19.65 20.51
C VAL A 452 -21.46 20.70 21.06
N ASN A 453 -20.28 20.76 20.47
CA ASN A 453 -19.21 21.65 20.94
C ASN A 453 -19.18 22.98 20.23
N ALA A 454 -19.77 23.08 19.05
CA ALA A 454 -19.76 24.28 18.24
C ALA A 454 -21.07 24.44 17.47
N CYS A 455 -21.42 25.71 17.22
CA CYS A 455 -22.54 26.10 16.37
C CYS A 455 -22.04 27.04 15.27
N ALA A 456 -22.66 26.98 14.11
CA ALA A 456 -22.45 27.93 13.03
C ALA A 456 -23.80 28.44 12.51
N GLN A 457 -23.83 29.72 12.13
CA GLN A 457 -24.94 30.33 11.39
C GLN A 457 -24.40 30.91 10.08
N ILE A 458 -25.14 30.74 9.01
CA ILE A 458 -24.77 31.23 7.68
C ILE A 458 -25.96 31.90 7.00
N LYS A 459 -25.68 32.98 6.26
CA LYS A 459 -26.63 33.61 5.34
C LYS A 459 -26.01 33.66 3.96
N VAL A 460 -26.66 33.01 3.00
CA VAL A 460 -26.27 32.99 1.59
C VAL A 460 -27.42 33.44 0.71
N GLU A 461 -27.10 33.86 -0.50
CA GLU A 461 -28.07 34.18 -1.55
C GLU A 461 -27.81 33.29 -2.77
N VAL A 462 -28.87 32.67 -3.29
CA VAL A 462 -28.89 31.82 -4.48
C VAL A 462 -29.97 32.35 -5.41
N ASP A 463 -29.61 32.79 -6.61
CA ASP A 463 -30.55 33.31 -7.62
C ASP A 463 -31.52 34.38 -7.06
N GLY A 464 -31.01 35.31 -6.24
CA GLY A 464 -31.81 36.36 -5.59
C GLY A 464 -32.61 35.90 -4.38
N GLN A 465 -32.56 34.62 -4.00
CA GLN A 465 -33.25 34.08 -2.83
C GLN A 465 -32.31 33.94 -1.65
N ILE A 466 -32.68 34.52 -0.52
CA ILE A 466 -31.90 34.44 0.71
C ILE A 466 -32.21 33.13 1.45
N ALA A 467 -31.16 32.41 1.83
CA ALA A 467 -31.22 31.26 2.73
C ALA A 467 -30.42 31.57 4.00
N VAL A 468 -31.05 31.38 5.15
CA VAL A 468 -30.41 31.40 6.47
C VAL A 468 -30.47 29.99 7.04
N SER A 469 -29.34 29.52 7.52
CA SER A 469 -29.24 28.18 8.11
C SER A 469 -28.32 28.18 9.32
N ALA A 470 -28.52 27.19 10.20
CA ALA A 470 -27.63 26.91 11.32
C ALA A 470 -27.23 25.45 11.33
N GLY A 471 -26.02 25.19 11.83
CA GLY A 471 -25.45 23.87 12.01
C GLY A 471 -24.80 23.73 13.38
N GLU A 472 -24.91 22.54 13.93
CA GLU A 472 -24.23 22.13 15.17
C GLU A 472 -23.24 21.00 14.82
N GLY A 473 -22.05 21.02 15.43
CA GLY A 473 -21.00 20.05 15.12
C GLY A 473 -19.97 19.88 16.22
N ASP A 474 -19.08 18.91 16.04
CA ASP A 474 -18.00 18.60 16.97
C ASP A 474 -16.92 19.70 17.06
N GLY A 475 -16.90 20.58 16.08
CA GLY A 475 -16.01 21.73 16.00
C GLY A 475 -16.56 22.79 15.05
N PRO A 476 -15.97 24.00 15.05
CA PRO A 476 -16.52 25.15 14.31
C PRO A 476 -16.54 24.92 12.78
N VAL A 477 -15.54 24.23 12.22
CA VAL A 477 -15.51 23.90 10.78
C VAL A 477 -16.61 22.89 10.42
N ASN A 478 -16.80 21.85 11.26
CA ASN A 478 -17.86 20.87 11.05
C ASN A 478 -19.25 21.52 11.16
N ALA A 479 -19.45 22.40 12.14
CA ALA A 479 -20.71 23.15 12.27
C ALA A 479 -20.95 24.05 11.03
N LEU A 480 -19.91 24.67 10.49
CA LEU A 480 -19.98 25.53 9.30
C LEU A 480 -20.30 24.71 8.04
N ASP A 481 -19.69 23.54 7.84
CA ASP A 481 -20.01 22.61 6.75
C ASP A 481 -21.49 22.18 6.80
N ILE A 482 -21.99 21.80 7.97
CA ILE A 482 -23.38 21.42 8.18
C ILE A 482 -24.35 22.58 7.87
N ALA A 483 -24.01 23.80 8.32
CA ALA A 483 -24.82 24.98 8.04
C ALA A 483 -24.85 25.30 6.54
N LEU A 484 -23.70 25.24 5.84
CA LEU A 484 -23.61 25.46 4.39
C LEU A 484 -24.42 24.43 3.61
N ARG A 485 -24.30 23.16 3.96
CA ARG A 485 -25.08 22.06 3.32
C ARG A 485 -26.58 22.33 3.43
N ARG A 486 -27.07 22.60 4.64
CA ARG A 486 -28.48 22.87 4.89
C ARG A 486 -28.98 24.10 4.13
N ALA A 487 -28.16 25.12 3.96
CA ALA A 487 -28.52 26.29 3.17
C ALA A 487 -28.65 25.98 1.68
N LEU A 488 -27.74 25.15 1.13
CA LEU A 488 -27.63 24.89 -0.31
C LEU A 488 -28.49 23.73 -0.79
N GLU A 489 -28.79 22.72 0.05
CA GLU A 489 -29.49 21.51 -0.37
C GLU A 489 -30.88 21.74 -0.95
N LYS A 490 -31.54 22.86 -0.63
CA LYS A 490 -32.83 23.26 -1.18
C LYS A 490 -32.72 23.63 -2.67
N PHE A 491 -31.59 24.21 -3.06
CA PHE A 491 -31.32 24.68 -4.42
C PHE A 491 -30.55 23.64 -5.23
N TYR A 492 -29.66 22.93 -4.57
CA TYR A 492 -28.73 21.97 -5.18
C TYR A 492 -28.77 20.61 -4.43
N PRO A 493 -29.72 19.71 -4.75
CA PRO A 493 -29.85 18.40 -4.06
C PRO A 493 -28.58 17.53 -4.11
N ALA A 494 -27.71 17.75 -5.10
CA ALA A 494 -26.44 17.03 -5.24
C ALA A 494 -25.46 17.27 -4.08
N VAL A 495 -25.61 18.38 -3.36
CA VAL A 495 -24.80 18.71 -2.19
C VAL A 495 -24.90 17.65 -1.08
N LYS A 496 -26.03 16.92 -0.99
CA LYS A 496 -26.21 15.81 -0.03
C LYS A 496 -25.20 14.67 -0.21
N LYS A 497 -24.66 14.50 -1.41
CA LYS A 497 -23.72 13.42 -1.73
C LYS A 497 -22.29 13.75 -1.37
N ILE A 498 -21.96 15.03 -1.16
CA ILE A 498 -20.60 15.44 -0.82
C ILE A 498 -20.26 14.97 0.59
N ARG A 499 -19.13 14.32 0.77
CA ARG A 499 -18.58 13.90 2.06
C ARG A 499 -17.13 14.38 2.13
N LEU A 500 -16.74 14.98 3.24
CA LEU A 500 -15.33 15.26 3.53
C LEU A 500 -14.66 13.97 3.98
N THR A 501 -13.56 13.62 3.34
CA THR A 501 -12.77 12.42 3.64
C THR A 501 -11.47 12.77 4.36
N ASP A 502 -10.93 13.99 4.13
CA ASP A 502 -9.72 14.44 4.81
C ASP A 502 -9.74 15.96 5.02
N PHE A 503 -9.13 16.41 6.13
CA PHE A 503 -9.00 17.80 6.50
C PHE A 503 -7.62 18.06 7.09
N LYS A 504 -6.77 18.76 6.35
CA LYS A 504 -5.38 19.05 6.73
C LYS A 504 -5.16 20.54 6.91
N VAL A 505 -4.57 20.92 8.04
CA VAL A 505 -4.18 22.30 8.32
C VAL A 505 -2.67 22.39 8.46
N ARG A 506 -2.06 23.35 7.76
CA ARG A 506 -0.62 23.61 7.85
C ARG A 506 -0.35 25.10 8.07
N VAL A 507 0.46 25.40 9.07
CA VAL A 507 1.02 26.75 9.26
C VAL A 507 2.09 27.00 8.19
N ILE A 508 1.96 28.09 7.43
CA ILE A 508 2.85 28.40 6.30
C ILE A 508 4.03 29.26 6.77
N ASP A 509 3.75 30.27 7.59
CA ASP A 509 4.77 31.19 8.13
C ASP A 509 4.84 31.07 9.65
N GLY A 510 5.73 30.19 10.12
CA GLY A 510 5.91 29.95 11.56
C GLY A 510 6.58 31.11 12.32
N LYS A 511 7.13 32.12 11.62
CA LYS A 511 7.78 33.27 12.28
C LYS A 511 6.77 34.26 12.84
N SER A 512 5.55 34.28 12.30
CA SER A 512 4.47 35.17 12.71
C SER A 512 3.64 34.65 13.89
N ALA A 513 4.04 33.52 14.48
CA ALA A 513 3.38 32.88 15.64
C ALA A 513 1.84 32.74 15.44
N THR A 514 1.02 33.36 16.32
CA THR A 514 -0.44 33.27 16.24
C THR A 514 -1.06 34.07 15.08
N ALA A 515 -0.30 34.95 14.43
CA ALA A 515 -0.71 35.69 13.23
C ALA A 515 -0.22 35.02 11.93
N ALA A 516 0.33 33.81 12.02
CA ALA A 516 0.80 33.05 10.87
C ALA A 516 -0.35 32.70 9.93
N ARG A 517 -0.09 32.75 8.62
CA ARG A 517 -1.04 32.22 7.64
C ARG A 517 -1.14 30.70 7.75
N VAL A 518 -2.34 30.21 7.57
CA VAL A 518 -2.62 28.77 7.54
C VAL A 518 -3.15 28.39 6.17
N ARG A 519 -2.75 27.22 5.72
CA ARG A 519 -3.30 26.54 4.56
C ARG A 519 -4.19 25.40 5.02
N VAL A 520 -5.39 25.37 4.50
CA VAL A 520 -6.35 24.29 4.71
C VAL A 520 -6.52 23.53 3.38
N LEU A 521 -6.34 22.22 3.43
CA LEU A 521 -6.64 21.28 2.34
C LEU A 521 -7.85 20.46 2.76
N ILE A 522 -8.85 20.35 1.89
CA ILE A 522 -10.04 19.52 2.10
C ILE A 522 -10.13 18.52 0.96
N GLU A 523 -10.14 17.24 1.30
CA GLU A 523 -10.50 16.18 0.36
C GLU A 523 -11.97 15.84 0.52
N SER A 524 -12.68 15.74 -0.59
CA SER A 524 -14.11 15.45 -0.63
C SER A 524 -14.40 14.36 -1.65
N THR A 525 -15.49 13.61 -1.43
CA THR A 525 -15.99 12.60 -2.36
C THR A 525 -17.50 12.65 -2.48
N ASP A 526 -18.04 12.18 -3.62
CA ASP A 526 -19.46 11.92 -3.81
C ASP A 526 -19.79 10.42 -3.88
N GLY A 527 -18.80 9.56 -3.57
CA GLY A 527 -18.85 8.11 -3.67
C GLY A 527 -18.45 7.57 -5.05
N SER A 528 -18.38 8.40 -6.10
CA SER A 528 -17.90 8.03 -7.44
C SER A 528 -16.57 8.71 -7.78
N ASP A 529 -16.42 9.96 -7.38
CA ASP A 529 -15.24 10.78 -7.64
C ASP A 529 -14.72 11.37 -6.33
N SER A 530 -13.42 11.66 -6.27
CA SER A 530 -12.78 12.40 -5.19
C SER A 530 -12.07 13.63 -5.74
N TRP A 531 -12.05 14.72 -4.98
CA TRP A 531 -11.38 15.97 -5.34
C TRP A 531 -10.84 16.68 -4.11
N THR A 532 -9.78 17.44 -4.29
CA THR A 532 -9.16 18.21 -3.22
C THR A 532 -9.21 19.71 -3.54
N THR A 533 -9.46 20.51 -2.51
CA THR A 533 -9.52 21.97 -2.57
C THR A 533 -8.65 22.61 -1.50
N VAL A 534 -8.27 23.87 -1.69
CA VAL A 534 -7.33 24.60 -0.85
C VAL A 534 -7.83 26.02 -0.55
N GLY A 535 -7.68 26.41 0.71
CA GLY A 535 -7.88 27.79 1.16
C GLY A 535 -6.71 28.28 2.01
N VAL A 536 -6.39 29.55 1.92
CA VAL A 536 -5.28 30.19 2.65
C VAL A 536 -5.76 31.51 3.26
N SER A 537 -5.53 31.66 4.56
CA SER A 537 -5.79 32.90 5.30
C SER A 537 -4.94 32.96 6.58
N ALA A 538 -4.86 34.11 7.22
CA ALA A 538 -4.41 34.25 8.61
C ALA A 538 -5.47 33.75 9.60
N ASP A 539 -6.74 33.68 9.21
CA ASP A 539 -7.83 33.09 9.98
C ASP A 539 -8.12 31.67 9.50
N ILE A 540 -7.97 30.69 10.41
CA ILE A 540 -8.23 29.28 10.10
C ILE A 540 -9.67 29.03 9.64
N MET A 541 -10.64 29.80 10.18
CA MET A 541 -12.04 29.65 9.77
C MET A 541 -12.26 30.17 8.36
N GLU A 542 -11.62 31.29 7.99
CA GLU A 542 -11.66 31.82 6.64
C GLU A 542 -10.94 30.87 5.66
N ALA A 543 -9.77 30.36 6.01
CA ALA A 543 -9.06 29.38 5.17
C ALA A 543 -9.91 28.11 4.95
N SER A 544 -10.58 27.64 6.00
CA SER A 544 -11.50 26.48 5.91
C SER A 544 -12.73 26.80 5.05
N TRP A 545 -13.29 27.99 5.20
CA TRP A 545 -14.42 28.46 4.40
C TRP A 545 -14.07 28.50 2.90
N LEU A 546 -12.92 29.07 2.55
CA LEU A 546 -12.47 29.13 1.15
C LEU A 546 -12.34 27.74 0.53
N ALA A 547 -11.72 26.81 1.25
CA ALA A 547 -11.59 25.42 0.78
C ALA A 547 -12.94 24.70 0.67
N LEU A 548 -13.87 24.93 1.62
CA LEU A 548 -15.23 24.38 1.58
C LEU A 548 -16.01 24.90 0.38
N VAL A 549 -16.02 26.21 0.15
CA VAL A 549 -16.72 26.83 -1.00
C VAL A 549 -16.22 26.23 -2.30
N ASP A 550 -14.91 26.20 -2.50
CA ASP A 550 -14.31 25.60 -3.70
C ASP A 550 -14.73 24.13 -3.85
N SER A 551 -14.82 23.36 -2.75
CA SER A 551 -15.24 21.96 -2.81
C SER A 551 -16.69 21.80 -3.32
N PHE A 552 -17.60 22.62 -2.81
CA PHE A 552 -19.01 22.59 -3.22
C PHE A 552 -19.18 23.07 -4.67
N GLU A 553 -18.57 24.19 -5.03
CA GLU A 553 -18.66 24.75 -6.38
C GLU A 553 -18.06 23.82 -7.43
N TYR A 554 -16.91 23.21 -7.16
CA TYR A 554 -16.32 22.21 -8.05
C TYR A 554 -17.30 21.07 -8.34
N LYS A 555 -17.91 20.51 -7.30
CA LYS A 555 -18.89 19.43 -7.45
C LYS A 555 -20.09 19.85 -8.28
N LEU A 556 -20.66 21.02 -8.00
CA LEU A 556 -21.83 21.54 -8.72
C LEU A 556 -21.53 21.75 -10.21
N ILE A 557 -20.35 22.26 -10.55
CA ILE A 557 -19.90 22.39 -11.93
C ILE A 557 -19.83 21.01 -12.60
N LYS A 558 -19.21 20.03 -11.95
CA LYS A 558 -19.06 18.66 -12.50
C LYS A 558 -20.41 17.98 -12.74
N ASP A 559 -21.38 18.21 -11.87
CA ASP A 559 -22.74 17.65 -12.07
C ASP A 559 -23.46 18.27 -13.26
N ILE A 560 -23.34 19.57 -13.45
CA ILE A 560 -23.87 20.25 -14.63
C ILE A 560 -23.23 19.69 -15.91
N GLU A 561 -21.91 19.55 -15.94
CA GLU A 561 -21.19 18.98 -17.09
C GLU A 561 -21.61 17.54 -17.39
N LYS A 562 -21.75 16.70 -16.34
CA LYS A 562 -22.22 15.31 -16.49
C LYS A 562 -23.66 15.27 -17.04
N HIS A 563 -24.50 16.20 -16.61
CA HIS A 563 -25.88 16.28 -17.10
C HIS A 563 -25.93 16.65 -18.59
N PHE A 564 -25.17 17.68 -19.01
CA PHE A 564 -25.10 18.09 -20.41
C PHE A 564 -24.54 16.98 -21.32
N ARG A 565 -23.48 16.26 -20.89
CA ARG A 565 -22.92 15.12 -21.66
C ARG A 565 -23.90 13.94 -21.84
N LYS A 566 -24.91 13.80 -20.98
CA LYS A 566 -25.93 12.76 -21.12
C LYS A 566 -27.09 13.18 -22.03
N MET A 567 -27.19 14.45 -22.35
CA MET A 567 -28.26 15.00 -23.22
C MET A 567 -27.83 15.13 -24.68
N ILE A 568 -26.50 15.09 -24.94
CA ILE A 568 -25.87 15.02 -26.27
C ILE A 568 -25.55 13.55 -26.59
#